data_4245deaa6f7f0b4846572740e604366a
#
_entry.id   4245deaa6f7f0b4846572740e604366a
#
_cell.length_a   1.000
_cell.length_b   1.000
_cell.length_c   1.000
_cell.angle_alpha   90.00
_cell.angle_beta   90.00
_cell.angle_gamma   90.00
#
_symmetry.space_group_name_H-M   'P 1'
#
loop_
_entity.id
_entity.type
_entity.pdbx_description
1 polymer ?
#
loop_
_entity_poly.entity_id
_entity_poly.type
_entity_poly.pdbx_seq_one_letter_code
_entity_poly.pdbx_strand_id
1 'polypeptide(L)'
;MTASTAPRALSSRLPWTHPLFWFAAISLAHVAMRLLASPALKWDEAEQILWTQELALGYGPQPPLYTWLQWAMNQVFGPSVLALSLLKHGLLALTYSLMYLAGRELLDERGAFWASASMVLMPALGWYSVRDQTHTILVTAMACGAWWLLLRIVRRPRPLDFALLGLVCGFGMLGKYSFALVAGAMLLAALS
;
A
#
# COMPACT_ATOMS: atom_id res chain seq x y z
N MET A 1 10.34 36.84 -37.67
CA MET A 1 9.71 36.63 -36.35
C MET A 1 10.21 35.29 -35.78
N THR A 2 11.26 35.31 -35.00
CA THR A 2 11.88 34.13 -34.39
C THR A 2 11.27 33.96 -33.00
N ALA A 3 10.48 32.90 -32.84
CA ALA A 3 9.92 32.52 -31.52
C ALA A 3 11.05 32.00 -30.63
N SER A 4 11.38 32.77 -29.61
CA SER A 4 12.30 32.37 -28.54
C SER A 4 11.64 31.26 -27.71
N THR A 5 12.09 30.02 -27.89
CA THR A 5 11.79 28.91 -26.98
C THR A 5 12.66 29.04 -25.73
N ALA A 6 12.14 29.76 -24.73
CA ALA A 6 12.74 29.75 -23.40
C ALA A 6 12.70 28.29 -22.86
N PRO A 7 13.83 27.76 -22.33
CA PRO A 7 13.84 26.45 -21.70
C PRO A 7 12.91 26.49 -20.45
N ARG A 8 11.91 25.58 -20.39
CA ARG A 8 11.14 25.33 -19.19
C ARG A 8 12.11 24.97 -18.08
N ALA A 9 12.35 25.91 -17.17
CA ALA A 9 13.05 25.64 -15.94
C ALA A 9 12.35 24.47 -15.25
N LEU A 10 13.04 23.35 -15.11
CA LEU A 10 12.70 22.28 -14.17
C LEU A 10 12.74 22.95 -12.79
N SER A 11 11.60 23.46 -12.33
CA SER A 11 11.48 23.90 -10.94
C SER A 11 11.75 22.64 -10.10
N SER A 12 12.91 22.59 -9.46
CA SER A 12 13.25 21.62 -8.43
C SER A 12 12.27 21.86 -7.27
N ARG A 13 11.08 21.28 -7.35
CA ARG A 13 10.14 21.31 -6.25
C ARG A 13 10.81 20.59 -5.10
N LEU A 14 10.89 21.26 -3.96
CA LEU A 14 11.47 20.71 -2.76
C LEU A 14 10.71 19.41 -2.38
N PRO A 15 11.39 18.35 -1.91
CA PRO A 15 10.77 17.04 -1.70
C PRO A 15 9.53 17.08 -0.79
N TRP A 16 9.50 18.00 0.18
CA TRP A 16 8.34 18.17 1.08
C TRP A 16 7.11 18.82 0.44
N THR A 17 7.18 19.29 -0.80
CA THR A 17 5.99 19.74 -1.54
C THR A 17 5.25 18.58 -2.21
N HIS A 18 5.85 17.39 -2.23
CA HIS A 18 5.24 16.23 -2.87
C HIS A 18 4.39 15.42 -1.89
N PRO A 19 3.12 15.07 -2.22
CA PRO A 19 2.23 14.33 -1.32
C PRO A 19 2.80 13.01 -0.78
N LEU A 20 3.56 12.28 -1.58
CA LEU A 20 4.19 11.02 -1.17
C LEU A 20 5.16 11.19 0.00
N PHE A 21 5.84 12.33 0.09
CA PHE A 21 6.68 12.65 1.25
C PHE A 21 5.87 12.65 2.55
N TRP A 22 4.68 13.25 2.55
CA TRP A 22 3.83 13.32 3.73
C TRP A 22 3.28 11.96 4.14
N PHE A 23 2.91 11.10 3.17
CA PHE A 23 2.48 9.73 3.49
C PHE A 23 3.62 8.92 4.14
N ALA A 24 4.84 9.05 3.64
CA ALA A 24 6.01 8.42 4.24
C ALA A 24 6.32 9.00 5.63
N ALA A 25 6.30 10.33 5.79
CA ALA A 25 6.59 11.00 7.05
C ALA A 25 5.58 10.63 8.15
N ILE A 26 4.28 10.62 7.84
CA ILE A 26 3.22 10.19 8.76
C ILE A 26 3.41 8.72 9.15
N SER A 27 3.73 7.85 8.19
CA SER A 27 3.97 6.43 8.46
C SER A 27 5.17 6.23 9.38
N LEU A 28 6.27 6.96 9.17
CA LEU A 28 7.43 6.92 10.06
C LEU A 28 7.11 7.47 11.46
N ALA A 29 6.31 8.54 11.55
CA ALA A 29 5.83 9.06 12.84
C ALA A 29 5.00 8.01 13.59
N HIS A 30 4.14 7.25 12.90
CA HIS A 30 3.39 6.14 13.50
C HIS A 30 4.31 5.00 13.98
N VAL A 31 5.35 4.65 13.22
CA VAL A 31 6.37 3.68 13.68
C VAL A 31 7.00 4.17 14.98
N ALA A 32 7.46 5.43 15.03
CA ALA A 32 8.06 6.01 16.23
C ALA A 32 7.08 5.99 17.42
N MET A 33 5.84 6.42 17.22
CA MET A 33 4.81 6.38 18.26
C MET A 33 4.54 4.95 18.74
N ARG A 34 4.50 3.96 17.84
CA ARG A 34 4.29 2.54 18.19
C ARG A 34 5.41 2.02 19.09
N LEU A 35 6.66 2.37 18.79
CA LEU A 35 7.83 1.96 19.56
C LEU A 35 7.85 2.60 20.96
N LEU A 36 7.38 3.84 21.08
CA LEU A 36 7.33 4.58 22.35
C LEU A 36 6.12 4.17 23.23
N ALA A 37 5.04 3.70 22.61
CA ALA A 37 3.78 3.47 23.33
C ALA A 37 3.80 2.19 24.18
N SER A 38 4.24 1.06 23.64
CA SER A 38 4.24 -0.22 24.36
C SER A 38 5.00 -1.32 23.63
N PRO A 39 5.78 -2.14 24.32
CA PRO A 39 6.38 -3.35 23.76
C PRO A 39 5.38 -4.50 23.57
N ALA A 40 4.15 -4.40 24.12
CA ALA A 40 3.16 -5.46 24.05
C ALA A 40 2.68 -5.68 22.60
N LEU A 41 2.69 -6.94 22.16
CA LEU A 41 2.18 -7.34 20.85
C LEU A 41 0.66 -7.37 20.85
N LYS A 42 0.06 -7.00 19.72
CA LYS A 42 -1.34 -7.23 19.43
C LYS A 42 -1.53 -8.65 18.89
N TRP A 43 -2.80 -9.09 18.81
CA TRP A 43 -3.11 -10.46 18.41
C TRP A 43 -2.47 -10.85 17.07
N ASP A 44 -2.76 -10.09 16.02
CA ASP A 44 -2.19 -10.33 14.69
C ASP A 44 -0.65 -10.21 14.66
N GLU A 45 -0.08 -9.34 15.50
CA GLU A 45 1.38 -9.17 15.61
C GLU A 45 2.03 -10.40 16.26
N ALA A 46 1.41 -10.94 17.31
CA ALA A 46 1.87 -12.15 17.99
C ALA A 46 1.79 -13.37 17.06
N GLU A 47 0.71 -13.51 16.28
CA GLU A 47 0.60 -14.55 15.26
C GLU A 47 1.73 -14.45 14.24
N GLN A 48 2.09 -13.25 13.78
CA GLN A 48 3.18 -13.08 12.82
C GLN A 48 4.54 -13.47 13.40
N ILE A 49 4.82 -13.20 14.67
CA ILE A 49 6.05 -13.67 15.32
C ILE A 49 6.11 -15.20 15.38
N LEU A 50 4.98 -15.86 15.62
CA LEU A 50 4.90 -17.32 15.61
C LEU A 50 5.06 -17.89 14.20
N TRP A 51 4.32 -17.37 13.23
CA TRP A 51 4.32 -17.89 11.86
C TRP A 51 5.63 -17.66 11.11
N THR A 52 6.37 -16.59 11.43
CA THR A 52 7.66 -16.32 10.79
C THR A 52 8.80 -17.19 11.31
N GLN A 53 8.56 -18.14 12.21
CA GLN A 53 9.57 -19.10 12.63
C GLN A 53 9.86 -20.13 11.52
N GLU A 54 8.91 -20.40 10.63
CA GLU A 54 9.06 -21.30 9.51
C GLU A 54 8.52 -20.67 8.21
N LEU A 55 9.19 -20.95 7.07
CA LEU A 55 8.65 -20.57 5.75
C LEU A 55 7.73 -21.68 5.25
N ALA A 56 6.44 -21.37 5.15
CA ALA A 56 5.40 -22.27 4.65
C ALA A 56 4.66 -21.65 3.45
N LEU A 57 3.96 -22.48 2.68
CA LEU A 57 3.13 -22.03 1.55
C LEU A 57 1.73 -21.51 1.97
N GLY A 58 1.45 -21.50 3.27
CA GLY A 58 0.24 -20.96 3.88
C GLY A 58 0.32 -21.04 5.39
N TYR A 59 -0.42 -20.17 6.07
CA TYR A 59 -0.39 -20.03 7.53
C TYR A 59 -1.82 -20.02 8.06
N GLY A 60 -2.29 -21.19 8.50
CA GLY A 60 -3.69 -21.34 8.91
C GLY A 60 -4.66 -20.96 7.78
N PRO A 61 -5.57 -20.01 8.00
CA PRO A 61 -6.52 -19.55 6.99
C PRO A 61 -5.94 -18.49 6.04
N GLN A 62 -4.66 -18.13 6.17
CA GLN A 62 -4.06 -17.01 5.44
C GLN A 62 -3.07 -17.49 4.36
N PRO A 63 -3.06 -16.86 3.17
CA PRO A 63 -2.02 -17.06 2.18
C PRO A 63 -0.67 -16.50 2.66
N PRO A 64 0.46 -16.91 2.04
CA PRO A 64 1.77 -16.75 2.67
C PRO A 64 2.43 -15.37 2.51
N LEU A 65 2.02 -14.52 1.57
CA LEU A 65 2.80 -13.38 1.13
C LEU A 65 3.12 -12.38 2.25
N TYR A 66 2.13 -12.05 3.09
CA TYR A 66 2.39 -11.10 4.19
C TYR A 66 3.41 -11.68 5.17
N THR A 67 3.27 -12.96 5.52
CA THR A 67 4.19 -13.63 6.45
C THR A 67 5.59 -13.78 5.85
N TRP A 68 5.72 -14.02 4.54
CA TRP A 68 7.03 -14.01 3.86
C TRP A 68 7.69 -12.63 3.91
N LEU A 69 6.93 -11.56 3.68
CA LEU A 69 7.44 -10.19 3.82
C LEU A 69 7.86 -9.90 5.27
N GLN A 70 7.08 -10.33 6.24
CA GLN A 70 7.41 -10.18 7.66
C GLN A 70 8.63 -11.01 8.03
N TRP A 71 8.76 -12.23 7.51
CA TRP A 71 9.94 -13.04 7.69
C TRP A 71 11.20 -12.32 7.17
N ALA A 72 11.14 -11.76 5.98
CA ALA A 72 12.25 -10.99 5.41
C ALA A 72 12.61 -9.77 6.28
N MET A 73 11.61 -9.04 6.79
CA MET A 73 11.84 -7.94 7.75
C MET A 73 12.51 -8.42 9.03
N ASN A 74 12.12 -9.59 9.54
CA ASN A 74 12.70 -10.19 10.74
C ASN A 74 14.16 -10.63 10.53
N GLN A 75 14.57 -11.01 9.30
CA GLN A 75 15.99 -11.29 9.00
C GLN A 75 16.87 -10.03 9.10
N VAL A 76 16.30 -8.86 8.83
CA VAL A 76 17.06 -7.59 8.83
C VAL A 76 17.04 -6.93 10.22
N PHE A 77 15.87 -6.87 10.86
CA PHE A 77 15.63 -6.10 12.09
C PHE A 77 15.42 -6.98 13.34
N GLY A 78 15.53 -8.30 13.19
CA GLY A 78 15.13 -9.26 14.21
C GLY A 78 13.60 -9.35 14.40
N PRO A 79 13.10 -10.41 15.08
CA PRO A 79 11.68 -10.52 15.43
C PRO A 79 11.34 -9.50 16.52
N SER A 80 10.86 -8.33 16.10
CA SER A 80 10.70 -7.16 16.98
C SER A 80 9.47 -6.32 16.58
N VAL A 81 9.00 -5.50 17.54
CA VAL A 81 7.96 -4.49 17.27
C VAL A 81 8.38 -3.53 16.15
N LEU A 82 9.68 -3.26 16.02
CA LEU A 82 10.21 -2.44 14.92
C LEU A 82 9.96 -3.09 13.56
N ALA A 83 10.33 -4.36 13.38
CA ALA A 83 10.14 -5.10 12.13
C ALA A 83 8.66 -5.15 11.73
N LEU A 84 7.78 -5.47 12.69
CA LEU A 84 6.32 -5.49 12.50
C LEU A 84 5.78 -4.12 12.10
N SER A 85 6.23 -3.06 12.78
CA SER A 85 5.75 -1.70 12.52
C SER A 85 6.23 -1.16 11.19
N LEU A 86 7.47 -1.42 10.81
CA LEU A 86 8.03 -0.97 9.53
C LEU A 86 7.27 -1.57 8.34
N LEU A 87 7.00 -2.88 8.35
CA LEU A 87 6.22 -3.51 7.29
C LEU A 87 4.80 -2.96 7.24
N LYS A 88 4.11 -2.91 8.38
CA LYS A 88 2.73 -2.43 8.51
C LYS A 88 2.59 -1.00 7.98
N HIS A 89 3.37 -0.09 8.52
CA HIS A 89 3.28 1.33 8.14
C HIS A 89 3.87 1.63 6.76
N GLY A 90 4.83 0.83 6.29
CA GLY A 90 5.29 0.86 4.90
C GLY A 90 4.18 0.50 3.91
N LEU A 91 3.41 -0.54 4.19
CA LEU A 91 2.24 -0.93 3.39
C LEU A 91 1.10 0.11 3.47
N LEU A 92 0.92 0.77 4.61
CA LEU A 92 -0.03 1.90 4.71
C LEU A 92 0.42 3.08 3.87
N ALA A 93 1.71 3.47 3.92
CA ALA A 93 2.25 4.50 3.04
C ALA A 93 2.05 4.15 1.56
N LEU A 94 2.29 2.88 1.20
CA LEU A 94 2.03 2.37 -0.15
C LEU A 94 0.54 2.48 -0.52
N THR A 95 -0.37 2.13 0.37
CA THR A 95 -1.82 2.24 0.17
C THR A 95 -2.23 3.67 -0.15
N TYR A 96 -1.83 4.64 0.67
CA TYR A 96 -2.13 6.06 0.42
C TYR A 96 -1.49 6.56 -0.87
N SER A 97 -0.26 6.13 -1.15
CA SER A 97 0.45 6.50 -2.37
C SER A 97 -0.23 5.97 -3.64
N LEU A 98 -0.65 4.71 -3.63
CA LEU A 98 -1.34 4.09 -4.76
C LEU A 98 -2.73 4.71 -4.96
N MET A 99 -3.45 5.03 -3.88
CA MET A 99 -4.72 5.74 -3.98
C MET A 99 -4.53 7.17 -4.50
N TYR A 100 -3.47 7.86 -4.09
CA TYR A 100 -3.12 9.17 -4.67
C TYR A 100 -2.86 9.05 -6.17
N LEU A 101 -2.09 8.05 -6.61
CA LEU A 101 -1.82 7.82 -8.03
C LEU A 101 -3.11 7.49 -8.80
N ALA A 102 -4.01 6.69 -8.23
CA ALA A 102 -5.33 6.43 -8.81
C ALA A 102 -6.17 7.72 -8.93
N GLY A 103 -6.15 8.55 -7.89
CA GLY A 103 -6.80 9.85 -7.89
C GLY A 103 -6.26 10.79 -8.97
N ARG A 104 -4.94 10.76 -9.24
CA ARG A 104 -4.29 11.56 -10.30
C ARG A 104 -4.76 11.19 -11.72
N GLU A 105 -5.29 10.01 -11.90
CA GLU A 105 -5.90 9.66 -13.20
C GLU A 105 -7.25 10.35 -13.42
N LEU A 106 -7.94 10.78 -12.37
CA LEU A 106 -9.30 11.34 -12.45
C LEU A 106 -9.39 12.81 -12.04
N LEU A 107 -8.52 13.25 -11.14
CA LEU A 107 -8.56 14.52 -10.44
C LEU A 107 -7.27 15.32 -10.65
N ASP A 108 -7.29 16.59 -10.29
CA ASP A 108 -6.10 17.40 -10.15
C ASP A 108 -5.24 16.94 -8.94
N GLU A 109 -4.06 17.51 -8.80
CA GLU A 109 -3.13 17.14 -7.74
C GLU A 109 -3.71 17.33 -6.33
N ARG A 110 -4.43 18.42 -6.12
CA ARG A 110 -5.04 18.75 -4.84
C ARG A 110 -6.20 17.81 -4.51
N GLY A 111 -7.07 17.55 -5.47
CA GLY A 111 -8.19 16.61 -5.32
C GLY A 111 -7.72 15.20 -5.04
N ALA A 112 -6.70 14.71 -5.76
CA ALA A 112 -6.11 13.41 -5.55
C ALA A 112 -5.47 13.28 -4.16
N PHE A 113 -4.79 14.34 -3.69
CA PHE A 113 -4.22 14.35 -2.32
C PHE A 113 -5.33 14.22 -1.27
N TRP A 114 -6.37 15.05 -1.34
CA TRP A 114 -7.45 15.00 -0.35
C TRP A 114 -8.25 13.70 -0.41
N ALA A 115 -8.48 13.15 -1.60
CA ALA A 115 -9.12 11.84 -1.75
C ALA A 115 -8.31 10.73 -1.09
N SER A 116 -6.99 10.72 -1.26
CA SER A 116 -6.11 9.76 -0.59
C SER A 116 -6.03 10.01 0.92
N ALA A 117 -5.83 11.24 1.35
CA ALA A 117 -5.71 11.60 2.76
C ALA A 117 -7.00 11.32 3.55
N SER A 118 -8.17 11.49 2.92
CA SER A 118 -9.47 11.21 3.56
C SER A 118 -9.66 9.73 3.93
N MET A 119 -8.90 8.81 3.33
CA MET A 119 -8.94 7.39 3.72
C MET A 119 -8.58 7.16 5.20
N VAL A 120 -7.83 8.06 5.82
CA VAL A 120 -7.54 8.00 7.26
C VAL A 120 -8.80 8.10 8.13
N LEU A 121 -9.86 8.73 7.62
CA LEU A 121 -11.16 8.84 8.30
C LEU A 121 -11.97 7.54 8.28
N MET A 122 -11.59 6.58 7.43
CA MET A 122 -12.19 5.26 7.43
C MET A 122 -11.69 4.47 8.65
N PRO A 123 -12.57 3.99 9.55
CA PRO A 123 -12.13 3.25 10.76
C PRO A 123 -11.19 2.09 10.45
N ALA A 124 -11.43 1.38 9.32
CA ALA A 124 -10.58 0.27 8.89
C ALA A 124 -9.13 0.69 8.63
N LEU A 125 -8.89 1.88 8.05
CA LEU A 125 -7.57 2.35 7.66
C LEU A 125 -6.93 3.29 8.69
N GLY A 126 -7.69 4.19 9.28
CA GLY A 126 -7.17 5.17 10.23
C GLY A 126 -7.02 4.64 11.66
N TRP A 127 -7.77 3.60 12.03
CA TRP A 127 -7.76 3.07 13.39
C TRP A 127 -7.32 1.60 13.48
N TYR A 128 -8.06 0.70 12.83
CA TYR A 128 -7.78 -0.74 12.95
C TYR A 128 -6.47 -1.14 12.28
N SER A 129 -6.14 -0.58 11.11
CA SER A 129 -4.90 -0.89 10.39
C SER A 129 -3.66 -0.48 11.18
N VAL A 130 -3.72 0.66 11.89
CA VAL A 130 -2.60 1.13 12.69
C VAL A 130 -2.39 0.22 13.92
N ARG A 131 -3.46 -0.37 14.45
CA ARG A 131 -3.41 -1.12 15.72
C ARG A 131 -3.19 -2.61 15.54
N ASP A 132 -3.95 -3.28 14.68
CA ASP A 132 -4.12 -4.73 14.78
C ASP A 132 -4.01 -5.50 13.46
N GLN A 133 -4.30 -4.87 12.32
CA GLN A 133 -4.37 -5.60 11.05
C GLN A 133 -2.98 -5.85 10.43
N THR A 134 -2.81 -7.02 9.80
CA THR A 134 -1.61 -7.44 9.06
C THR A 134 -1.93 -7.74 7.60
N HIS A 135 -2.45 -8.90 7.27
CA HIS A 135 -2.79 -9.31 5.89
C HIS A 135 -3.75 -8.35 5.18
N THR A 136 -4.70 -7.75 5.93
CA THR A 136 -5.67 -6.81 5.38
C THR A 136 -5.02 -5.56 4.82
N ILE A 137 -3.93 -5.07 5.41
CA ILE A 137 -3.20 -3.88 4.92
C ILE A 137 -2.55 -4.18 3.57
N LEU A 138 -1.91 -5.34 3.43
CA LEU A 138 -1.31 -5.78 2.17
C LEU A 138 -2.37 -5.85 1.06
N VAL A 139 -3.51 -6.49 1.35
CA VAL A 139 -4.62 -6.61 0.39
C VAL A 139 -5.18 -5.25 0.00
N THR A 140 -5.30 -4.32 0.94
CA THR A 140 -5.77 -2.97 0.66
C THR A 140 -4.79 -2.22 -0.25
N ALA A 141 -3.47 -2.36 -0.02
CA ALA A 141 -2.47 -1.79 -0.91
C ALA A 141 -2.57 -2.39 -2.33
N MET A 142 -2.74 -3.71 -2.44
CA MET A 142 -2.92 -4.38 -3.74
C MET A 142 -4.22 -3.95 -4.42
N ALA A 143 -5.31 -3.77 -3.69
CA ALA A 143 -6.57 -3.25 -4.23
C ALA A 143 -6.42 -1.83 -4.79
N CYS A 144 -5.75 -0.93 -4.06
CA CYS A 144 -5.45 0.41 -4.56
C CYS A 144 -4.56 0.38 -5.81
N GLY A 145 -3.56 -0.52 -5.83
CA GLY A 145 -2.69 -0.71 -6.99
C GLY A 145 -3.42 -1.25 -8.21
N ALA A 146 -4.29 -2.23 -8.03
CA ALA A 146 -5.12 -2.78 -9.10
C ALA A 146 -6.08 -1.72 -9.64
N TRP A 147 -6.70 -0.93 -8.77
CA TRP A 147 -7.57 0.18 -9.14
C TRP A 147 -6.82 1.26 -9.96
N TRP A 148 -5.65 1.66 -9.51
CA TRP A 148 -4.81 2.59 -10.25
C TRP A 148 -4.44 2.09 -11.64
N LEU A 149 -4.00 0.83 -11.75
CA LEU A 149 -3.62 0.23 -13.04
C LEU A 149 -4.82 0.09 -13.97
N LEU A 150 -5.99 -0.29 -13.44
CA LEU A 150 -7.23 -0.35 -14.22
C LEU A 150 -7.58 1.01 -14.82
N LEU A 151 -7.55 2.08 -14.03
CA LEU A 151 -7.80 3.45 -14.52
C LEU A 151 -6.80 3.85 -15.61
N ARG A 152 -5.53 3.48 -15.47
CA ARG A 152 -4.50 3.73 -16.49
C ARG A 152 -4.80 2.98 -17.79
N ILE A 153 -5.15 1.70 -17.68
CA ILE A 153 -5.49 0.84 -18.83
C ILE A 153 -6.67 1.43 -19.60
N VAL A 154 -7.73 1.83 -18.90
CA VAL A 154 -8.91 2.45 -19.53
C VAL A 154 -8.55 3.74 -20.25
N ARG A 155 -7.64 4.55 -19.70
CA ARG A 155 -7.27 5.85 -20.30
C ARG A 155 -6.19 5.75 -21.37
N ARG A 156 -5.20 4.89 -21.16
CA ARG A 156 -3.99 4.76 -22.00
C ARG A 156 -3.48 3.33 -21.95
N PRO A 157 -4.09 2.40 -22.68
CA PRO A 157 -3.71 0.99 -22.60
C PRO A 157 -2.24 0.79 -23.03
N ARG A 158 -1.45 0.19 -22.14
CA ARG A 158 -0.05 -0.19 -22.40
C ARG A 158 0.14 -1.65 -22.01
N PRO A 159 0.87 -2.47 -22.79
CA PRO A 159 1.10 -3.88 -22.44
C PRO A 159 1.66 -4.09 -21.03
N LEU A 160 2.56 -3.19 -20.59
CA LEU A 160 3.14 -3.23 -19.26
C LEU A 160 2.10 -3.06 -18.15
N ASP A 161 1.08 -2.19 -18.33
CA ASP A 161 0.05 -1.96 -17.32
C ASP A 161 -0.82 -3.20 -17.12
N PHE A 162 -1.08 -4.00 -18.18
CA PHE A 162 -1.76 -5.29 -18.06
C PHE A 162 -0.91 -6.32 -17.31
N ALA A 163 0.39 -6.40 -17.61
CA ALA A 163 1.30 -7.29 -16.90
C ALA A 163 1.39 -6.93 -15.41
N LEU A 164 1.53 -5.63 -15.09
CA LEU A 164 1.55 -5.13 -13.72
C LEU A 164 0.22 -5.40 -12.99
N LEU A 165 -0.92 -5.24 -13.67
CA LEU A 165 -2.22 -5.58 -13.09
C LEU A 165 -2.30 -7.06 -12.73
N GLY A 166 -1.84 -7.95 -13.61
CA GLY A 166 -1.75 -9.38 -13.33
C GLY A 166 -0.88 -9.70 -12.13
N LEU A 167 0.30 -9.06 -12.00
CA LEU A 167 1.18 -9.22 -10.84
C LEU A 167 0.54 -8.73 -9.55
N VAL A 168 -0.07 -7.55 -9.57
CA VAL A 168 -0.75 -6.97 -8.39
C VAL A 168 -1.92 -7.85 -7.97
N CYS A 169 -2.70 -8.38 -8.92
CA CYS A 169 -3.77 -9.33 -8.62
C CYS A 169 -3.23 -10.64 -8.02
N GLY A 170 -2.13 -11.18 -8.56
CA GLY A 170 -1.46 -12.35 -8.00
C GLY A 170 -0.97 -12.13 -6.57
N PHE A 171 -0.31 -11.00 -6.30
CA PHE A 171 0.12 -10.63 -4.96
C PHE A 171 -1.07 -10.36 -4.02
N GLY A 172 -2.15 -9.78 -4.51
CA GLY A 172 -3.39 -9.60 -3.75
C GLY A 172 -3.96 -10.95 -3.29
N MET A 173 -4.03 -11.93 -4.18
CA MET A 173 -4.49 -13.30 -3.85
C MET A 173 -3.55 -14.02 -2.87
N LEU A 174 -2.24 -13.85 -3.04
CA LEU A 174 -1.24 -14.38 -2.10
C LEU A 174 -1.20 -13.61 -0.77
N GLY A 175 -1.79 -12.42 -0.70
CA GLY A 175 -1.94 -11.63 0.52
C GLY A 175 -3.15 -12.03 1.35
N LYS A 176 -4.30 -12.23 0.71
CA LYS A 176 -5.54 -12.67 1.37
C LYS A 176 -6.55 -13.18 0.34
N TYR A 177 -7.18 -14.33 0.59
CA TYR A 177 -8.16 -14.93 -0.34
C TYR A 177 -9.36 -13.99 -0.63
N SER A 178 -9.75 -13.13 0.30
CA SER A 178 -10.82 -12.15 0.07
C SER A 178 -10.52 -11.14 -1.05
N PHE A 179 -9.26 -11.03 -1.53
CA PHE A 179 -8.94 -10.23 -2.70
C PHE A 179 -9.67 -10.71 -3.98
N ALA A 180 -10.07 -11.98 -4.04
CA ALA A 180 -10.88 -12.51 -5.13
C ALA A 180 -12.16 -11.70 -5.35
N LEU A 181 -12.76 -11.15 -4.29
CA LEU A 181 -13.95 -10.29 -4.40
C LEU A 181 -13.64 -8.98 -5.12
N VAL A 182 -12.47 -8.39 -4.81
CA VAL A 182 -12.01 -7.15 -5.47
C VAL A 182 -11.72 -7.42 -6.95
N ALA A 183 -10.96 -8.48 -7.24
CA ALA A 183 -10.63 -8.87 -8.61
C ALA A 183 -11.88 -9.22 -9.42
N GLY A 184 -12.82 -9.95 -8.81
CA GLY A 184 -14.11 -10.28 -9.43
C GLY A 184 -14.96 -9.05 -9.74
N ALA A 185 -15.05 -8.11 -8.79
CA ALA A 185 -15.77 -6.86 -9.01
C ALA A 185 -15.15 -6.02 -10.13
N MET A 186 -13.81 -5.93 -10.19
CA MET A 186 -13.10 -5.25 -11.27
C MET A 186 -13.33 -5.91 -12.63
N LEU A 187 -13.32 -7.24 -12.68
CA LEU A 187 -13.60 -7.99 -13.90
C LEU A 187 -15.03 -7.72 -14.38
N LEU A 188 -16.02 -7.81 -13.51
CA LEU A 188 -17.42 -7.52 -13.85
C LEU A 188 -17.60 -6.09 -14.36
N ALA A 189 -16.95 -5.11 -13.72
CA ALA A 189 -16.98 -3.72 -14.16
C ALA A 189 -16.30 -3.50 -15.53
N ALA A 190 -15.31 -4.34 -15.88
CA ALA A 190 -14.64 -4.27 -17.19
C ALA A 190 -15.45 -4.93 -18.33
N LEU A 191 -16.46 -5.77 -18.01
CA LEU A 191 -17.32 -6.47 -18.97
C LEU A 191 -18.66 -5.76 -19.19
N SER A 192 -19.01 -4.75 -18.38
CA SER A 192 -20.24 -3.96 -18.46
C SER A 192 -20.06 -2.73 -19.35
#